data_4221507b1ff72c15a4921c35bccaaa89
#
_entry.id   4221507b1ff72c15a4921c35bccaaa89
#
_cell.length_a   1.000
_cell.length_b   1.000
_cell.length_c   1.000
_cell.angle_alpha   90.00
_cell.angle_beta   90.00
_cell.angle_gamma   90.00
#
_symmetry.space_group_name_H-M   'P 1'
#
loop_
_entity.id
_entity.type
_entity.pdbx_description
1 polymer ?
#
loop_
_entity_poly.entity_id
_entity_poly.type
_entity_poly.pdbx_seq_one_letter_code
_entity_poly.pdbx_strand_id
1 'polypeptide(L)'
;MEHLTISVWALALLIFVALAFDFMNGFHDGANSISTIVATGALTPKQAVLFAAFFNFAALWVFHLSVAATIGKGTVNPTFVDHYVIFGALMGALAWNIITWYYGIPSSSSHALVGGLVGATVAKAGSGAPIVWAGFGKILAFIIISPLVGFFIGGMLMVLVAWVFRNSTPHQAGKWFRSGQLFAAAAYSLGHGGNDAQKTIGIIWLLMITAGVATKDVATLPMWVVYSCYAAIAWGTYLGGWRIVKTMGTKITRLNSVSGSCASMGGAISLGLATFAGIPVSTTHTITGAIVGVGAAQDVKAVRWAVTFNLLIAWVLTIPAAGLIAAIFWYVGLSF
;
A
#
# COMPACT_ATOMS: atom_id res chain seq x y z
N MET A 1 19.66 -13.56 27.20
CA MET A 1 18.64 -14.33 26.44
C MET A 1 17.51 -14.82 27.38
N GLU A 2 17.25 -14.13 28.47
CA GLU A 2 16.44 -14.67 29.59
C GLU A 2 14.92 -14.42 29.55
N HIS A 3 14.36 -13.80 28.54
CA HIS A 3 12.90 -13.52 28.53
C HIS A 3 12.23 -13.58 27.14
N LEU A 4 12.68 -14.48 26.25
CA LEU A 4 11.93 -14.77 25.04
C LEU A 4 10.62 -15.48 25.39
N THR A 5 9.49 -14.88 25.09
CA THR A 5 8.15 -15.48 25.27
C THR A 5 7.82 -16.53 24.21
N ILE A 6 8.62 -16.60 23.14
CA ILE A 6 8.50 -17.56 22.03
C ILE A 6 9.88 -18.10 21.65
N SER A 7 9.93 -19.25 20.98
CA SER A 7 11.19 -19.82 20.52
C SER A 7 11.84 -18.92 19.44
N VAL A 8 13.17 -18.90 19.38
CA VAL A 8 13.93 -18.15 18.34
C VAL A 8 13.51 -18.57 16.94
N TRP A 9 13.23 -19.84 16.72
CA TRP A 9 12.80 -20.36 15.44
C TRP A 9 11.41 -19.87 15.04
N ALA A 10 10.46 -19.80 15.98
CA ALA A 10 9.13 -19.25 15.73
C ALA A 10 9.20 -17.74 15.43
N LEU A 11 10.04 -16.99 16.16
CA LEU A 11 10.29 -15.58 15.88
C LEU A 11 10.86 -15.39 14.47
N ALA A 12 11.89 -16.17 14.11
CA ALA A 12 12.51 -16.10 12.79
C ALA A 12 11.51 -16.46 11.66
N LEU A 13 10.68 -17.48 11.86
CA LEU A 13 9.64 -17.87 10.91
C LEU A 13 8.61 -16.75 10.72
N LEU A 14 8.15 -16.13 11.78
CA LEU A 14 7.17 -15.04 11.70
C LEU A 14 7.74 -13.79 11.03
N ILE A 15 9.01 -13.47 11.30
CA ILE A 15 9.70 -12.39 10.57
C ILE A 15 9.78 -12.73 9.07
N PHE A 16 10.12 -13.98 8.73
CA PHE A 16 10.14 -14.42 7.33
C PHE A 16 8.75 -14.30 6.67
N VAL A 17 7.68 -14.70 7.36
CA VAL A 17 6.29 -14.55 6.87
C VAL A 17 5.94 -13.06 6.69
N ALA A 18 6.37 -12.19 7.61
CA ALA A 18 6.18 -10.74 7.48
C ALA A 18 6.93 -10.17 6.26
N LEU A 19 8.15 -10.61 6.01
CA LEU A 19 8.91 -10.22 4.81
C LEU A 19 8.28 -10.79 3.54
N ALA A 20 7.73 -12.01 3.58
CA ALA A 20 6.98 -12.60 2.47
C ALA A 20 5.69 -11.80 2.18
N PHE A 21 5.01 -11.30 3.22
CA PHE A 21 3.90 -10.37 3.05
C PHE A 21 4.36 -9.07 2.39
N ASP A 22 5.48 -8.49 2.82
CA ASP A 22 5.99 -7.24 2.25
C ASP A 22 6.44 -7.40 0.80
N PHE A 23 7.07 -8.53 0.49
CA PHE A 23 7.34 -8.94 -0.89
C PHE A 23 6.04 -9.03 -1.72
N MET A 24 5.02 -9.71 -1.20
CA MET A 24 3.73 -9.84 -1.88
C MET A 24 3.01 -8.50 -2.00
N ASN A 25 3.16 -7.60 -1.02
CA ASN A 25 2.71 -6.23 -1.10
C ASN A 25 3.39 -5.48 -2.27
N GLY A 26 4.72 -5.51 -2.35
CA GLY A 26 5.45 -4.93 -3.47
C GLY A 26 5.07 -5.53 -4.83
N PHE A 27 4.85 -6.84 -4.89
CA PHE A 27 4.41 -7.55 -6.09
C PHE A 27 2.98 -7.15 -6.51
N HIS A 28 2.06 -7.06 -5.58
CA HIS A 28 0.68 -6.67 -5.80
C HIS A 28 0.55 -5.17 -6.11
N ASP A 29 1.07 -4.33 -5.22
CA ASP A 29 0.89 -2.88 -5.24
C ASP A 29 1.96 -2.14 -6.06
N GLY A 30 3.01 -2.83 -6.51
CA GLY A 30 3.94 -2.31 -7.51
C GLY A 30 3.24 -1.81 -8.79
N ALA A 31 2.07 -2.40 -9.10
CA ALA A 31 1.19 -1.91 -10.17
C ALA A 31 0.79 -0.44 -10.00
N ASN A 32 0.64 0.05 -8.78
CA ASN A 32 0.28 1.43 -8.48
C ASN A 32 1.35 2.41 -8.98
N SER A 33 2.61 2.04 -8.84
CA SER A 33 3.77 2.84 -9.26
C SER A 33 3.99 2.82 -10.77
N ILE A 34 3.68 1.70 -11.46
CA ILE A 34 4.08 1.51 -12.85
C ILE A 34 2.92 1.60 -13.85
N SER A 35 1.66 1.44 -13.42
CA SER A 35 0.52 1.36 -14.34
C SER A 35 0.39 2.57 -15.26
N THR A 36 0.63 3.77 -14.75
CA THR A 36 0.55 5.01 -15.52
C THR A 36 1.66 5.12 -16.57
N ILE A 37 2.93 4.83 -16.18
CA ILE A 37 4.09 4.96 -17.07
C ILE A 37 4.14 3.86 -18.13
N VAL A 38 3.60 2.67 -17.82
CA VAL A 38 3.48 1.57 -18.78
C VAL A 38 2.31 1.82 -19.73
N ALA A 39 1.16 2.27 -19.22
CA ALA A 39 -0.03 2.56 -20.05
C ALA A 39 0.20 3.66 -21.07
N THR A 40 1.02 4.65 -20.73
CA THR A 40 1.38 5.76 -21.63
C THR A 40 2.57 5.47 -22.54
N GLY A 41 3.27 4.34 -22.32
CA GLY A 41 4.50 3.99 -23.05
C GLY A 41 5.69 4.88 -22.70
N ALA A 42 5.68 5.56 -21.53
CA ALA A 42 6.81 6.37 -21.08
C ALA A 42 8.06 5.51 -20.82
N LEU A 43 7.87 4.32 -20.23
CA LEU A 43 8.88 3.27 -20.10
C LEU A 43 8.35 1.93 -20.60
N THR A 44 9.26 1.07 -21.04
CA THR A 44 8.92 -0.34 -21.28
C THR A 44 8.57 -1.04 -19.95
N PRO A 45 7.79 -2.13 -19.96
CA PRO A 45 7.45 -2.85 -18.75
C PRO A 45 8.65 -3.22 -17.85
N LYS A 46 9.73 -3.72 -18.45
CA LYS A 46 10.97 -4.09 -17.73
C LYS A 46 11.66 -2.87 -17.09
N GLN A 47 11.72 -1.76 -17.81
CA GLN A 47 12.29 -0.51 -17.29
C GLN A 47 11.43 0.06 -16.15
N ALA A 48 10.10 -0.03 -16.28
CA ALA A 48 9.16 0.50 -15.29
C ALA A 48 9.28 -0.21 -13.94
N VAL A 49 9.37 -1.55 -13.92
CA VAL A 49 9.53 -2.29 -12.66
C VAL A 49 10.88 -2.04 -12.00
N LEU A 50 11.97 -1.98 -12.78
CA LEU A 50 13.29 -1.66 -12.26
C LEU A 50 13.33 -0.24 -11.68
N PHE A 51 12.76 0.71 -12.38
CA PHE A 51 12.64 2.10 -11.97
C PHE A 51 11.84 2.24 -10.66
N ALA A 52 10.65 1.65 -10.59
CA ALA A 52 9.81 1.70 -9.40
C ALA A 52 10.45 0.97 -8.20
N ALA A 53 11.06 -0.20 -8.41
CA ALA A 53 11.76 -0.94 -7.37
C ALA A 53 12.91 -0.14 -6.76
N PHE A 54 13.69 0.55 -7.60
CA PHE A 54 14.76 1.43 -7.13
C PHE A 54 14.22 2.55 -6.22
N PHE A 55 13.17 3.26 -6.64
CA PHE A 55 12.62 4.34 -5.83
C PHE A 55 11.85 3.85 -4.60
N ASN A 56 11.22 2.67 -4.65
CA ASN A 56 10.64 2.04 -3.47
C ASN A 56 11.71 1.75 -2.41
N PHE A 57 12.87 1.23 -2.82
CA PHE A 57 13.99 1.00 -1.92
C PHE A 57 14.60 2.33 -1.42
N ALA A 58 14.78 3.31 -2.31
CA ALA A 58 15.35 4.61 -1.98
C ALA A 58 14.52 5.41 -0.97
N ALA A 59 13.24 5.08 -0.79
CA ALA A 59 12.36 5.68 0.22
C ALA A 59 12.87 5.51 1.65
N LEU A 60 13.71 4.49 1.91
CA LEU A 60 14.42 4.26 3.16
C LEU A 60 15.18 5.50 3.67
N TRP A 61 15.77 6.28 2.74
CA TRP A 61 16.57 7.47 3.11
C TRP A 61 15.76 8.77 3.13
N VAL A 62 14.50 8.72 2.75
CA VAL A 62 13.64 9.92 2.62
C VAL A 62 12.67 10.06 3.79
N PHE A 63 12.13 8.94 4.29
CA PHE A 63 11.06 8.98 5.29
C PHE A 63 11.52 8.44 6.66
N HIS A 64 10.99 9.07 7.72
CA HIS A 64 11.12 8.59 9.10
C HIS A 64 10.11 7.47 9.37
N LEU A 65 10.34 6.64 10.41
CA LEU A 65 9.50 5.48 10.77
C LEU A 65 8.18 5.86 11.49
N SER A 66 7.56 6.97 11.10
CA SER A 66 6.33 7.48 11.72
C SER A 66 5.10 6.61 11.44
N VAL A 67 5.01 6.06 10.22
CA VAL A 67 3.92 5.13 9.83
C VAL A 67 4.05 3.80 10.59
N ALA A 68 5.28 3.30 10.75
CA ALA A 68 5.55 2.07 11.52
C ALA A 68 5.06 2.21 12.97
N ALA A 69 5.32 3.35 13.61
CA ALA A 69 4.85 3.64 14.96
C ALA A 69 3.31 3.64 15.07
N THR A 70 2.62 4.14 14.06
CA THR A 70 1.15 4.20 14.02
C THR A 70 0.54 2.79 13.89
N ILE A 71 1.08 1.93 13.05
CA ILE A 71 0.59 0.55 12.88
C ILE A 71 0.81 -0.28 14.15
N GLY A 72 2.00 -0.21 14.73
CA GLY A 72 2.36 -1.04 15.88
C GLY A 72 1.55 -0.76 17.17
N LYS A 73 0.96 0.42 17.31
CA LYS A 73 0.25 0.83 18.55
C LYS A 73 -1.18 1.30 18.36
N GLY A 74 -1.63 1.54 17.13
CA GLY A 74 -2.82 2.34 16.87
C GLY A 74 -4.09 1.57 16.51
N THR A 75 -4.00 0.29 16.17
CA THR A 75 -5.13 -0.46 15.58
C THR A 75 -5.83 -1.37 16.58
N VAL A 76 -5.06 -2.11 17.35
CA VAL A 76 -5.53 -3.02 18.39
C VAL A 76 -4.75 -2.82 19.68
N ASN A 77 -5.33 -3.20 20.81
CA ASN A 77 -4.64 -3.17 22.10
C ASN A 77 -3.51 -4.22 22.10
N PRO A 78 -2.23 -3.82 22.24
CA PRO A 78 -1.10 -4.74 22.19
C PRO A 78 -1.13 -5.87 23.22
N THR A 79 -1.85 -5.72 24.32
CA THR A 79 -1.98 -6.75 25.36
C THR A 79 -2.72 -8.00 24.89
N PHE A 80 -3.53 -7.88 23.83
CA PHE A 80 -4.22 -9.00 23.19
C PHE A 80 -3.44 -9.60 22.02
N VAL A 81 -2.34 -8.98 21.61
CA VAL A 81 -1.54 -9.43 20.47
C VAL A 81 -0.45 -10.38 20.96
N ASP A 82 -0.47 -11.59 20.45
CA ASP A 82 0.60 -12.57 20.59
C ASP A 82 1.11 -13.03 19.21
N HIS A 83 2.02 -13.97 19.20
CA HIS A 83 2.60 -14.51 17.97
C HIS A 83 1.58 -15.25 17.10
N TYR A 84 0.54 -15.88 17.68
CA TYR A 84 -0.54 -16.51 16.91
C TYR A 84 -1.44 -15.49 16.23
N VAL A 85 -1.73 -14.37 16.90
CA VAL A 85 -2.46 -13.25 16.30
C VAL A 85 -1.68 -12.65 15.13
N ILE A 86 -0.37 -12.46 15.29
CA ILE A 86 0.48 -11.94 14.19
C ILE A 86 0.56 -12.93 13.04
N PHE A 87 0.70 -14.23 13.34
CA PHE A 87 0.65 -15.28 12.30
C PHE A 87 -0.66 -15.24 11.53
N GLY A 88 -1.80 -15.25 12.22
CA GLY A 88 -3.11 -15.17 11.59
C GLY A 88 -3.28 -13.92 10.74
N ALA A 89 -2.86 -12.76 11.26
CA ALA A 89 -2.92 -11.49 10.56
C ALA A 89 -2.13 -11.49 9.24
N LEU A 90 -0.89 -11.94 9.28
CA LEU A 90 -0.01 -12.02 8.12
C LEU A 90 -0.53 -13.02 7.08
N MET A 91 -0.95 -14.21 7.51
CA MET A 91 -1.50 -15.23 6.61
C MET A 91 -2.82 -14.79 5.97
N GLY A 92 -3.69 -14.11 6.73
CA GLY A 92 -4.93 -13.55 6.22
C GLY A 92 -4.68 -12.47 5.15
N ALA A 93 -3.75 -11.56 5.41
CA ALA A 93 -3.37 -10.53 4.46
C ALA A 93 -2.68 -11.09 3.22
N LEU A 94 -1.78 -12.07 3.38
CA LEU A 94 -1.10 -12.76 2.29
C LEU A 94 -2.09 -13.50 1.38
N ALA A 95 -2.98 -14.29 1.97
CA ALA A 95 -4.00 -15.02 1.23
C ALA A 95 -4.92 -14.07 0.45
N TRP A 96 -5.37 -12.96 1.07
CA TRP A 96 -6.19 -11.96 0.39
C TRP A 96 -5.45 -11.29 -0.77
N ASN A 97 -4.18 -10.92 -0.59
CA ASN A 97 -3.35 -10.35 -1.65
C ASN A 97 -3.16 -11.32 -2.83
N ILE A 98 -2.97 -12.62 -2.56
CA ILE A 98 -2.87 -13.65 -3.61
C ILE A 98 -4.19 -13.78 -4.36
N ILE A 99 -5.33 -13.84 -3.66
CA ILE A 99 -6.66 -13.93 -4.25
C ILE A 99 -6.93 -12.74 -5.17
N THR A 100 -6.73 -11.52 -4.67
CA THR A 100 -7.02 -10.30 -5.43
C THR A 100 -6.05 -10.11 -6.60
N TRP A 101 -4.77 -10.47 -6.44
CA TRP A 101 -3.83 -10.52 -7.54
C TRP A 101 -4.25 -11.53 -8.63
N TYR A 102 -4.69 -12.73 -8.23
CA TYR A 102 -5.11 -13.76 -9.18
C TYR A 102 -6.27 -13.28 -10.07
N TYR A 103 -7.24 -12.57 -9.50
CA TYR A 103 -8.35 -11.97 -10.24
C TYR A 103 -8.01 -10.61 -10.88
N GLY A 104 -6.82 -10.06 -10.65
CA GLY A 104 -6.41 -8.74 -11.16
C GLY A 104 -7.21 -7.59 -10.58
N ILE A 105 -7.63 -7.73 -9.33
CA ILE A 105 -8.39 -6.72 -8.57
C ILE A 105 -7.40 -5.86 -7.77
N PRO A 106 -7.26 -4.56 -8.07
CA PRO A 106 -6.43 -3.65 -7.29
C PRO A 106 -7.12 -3.39 -5.93
N SER A 107 -6.77 -4.19 -4.95
CA SER A 107 -7.16 -4.04 -3.54
C SER A 107 -6.03 -3.38 -2.75
N SER A 108 -6.24 -3.14 -1.46
CA SER A 108 -5.25 -2.53 -0.58
C SER A 108 -4.59 -3.58 0.30
N SER A 109 -3.31 -3.85 0.10
CA SER A 109 -2.50 -4.72 0.97
C SER A 109 -2.45 -4.19 2.41
N SER A 110 -2.48 -2.86 2.58
CA SER A 110 -2.55 -2.22 3.89
C SER A 110 -3.84 -2.52 4.64
N HIS A 111 -4.98 -2.45 3.95
CA HIS A 111 -6.27 -2.78 4.55
C HIS A 111 -6.41 -4.28 4.81
N ALA A 112 -5.80 -5.13 3.97
CA ALA A 112 -5.73 -6.56 4.21
C ALA A 112 -4.94 -6.87 5.49
N LEU A 113 -3.81 -6.20 5.71
CA LEU A 113 -3.00 -6.35 6.92
C LEU A 113 -3.75 -5.89 8.18
N VAL A 114 -4.37 -4.71 8.13
CA VAL A 114 -5.17 -4.19 9.24
C VAL A 114 -6.39 -5.07 9.51
N GLY A 115 -7.09 -5.49 8.47
CA GLY A 115 -8.20 -6.43 8.58
C GLY A 115 -7.77 -7.75 9.21
N GLY A 116 -6.63 -8.27 8.78
CA GLY A 116 -6.03 -9.47 9.35
C GLY A 116 -5.71 -9.32 10.84
N LEU A 117 -5.07 -8.22 11.23
CA LEU A 117 -4.72 -7.94 12.62
C LEU A 117 -5.97 -7.82 13.51
N VAL A 118 -6.97 -7.07 13.06
CA VAL A 118 -8.24 -6.92 13.76
C VAL A 118 -8.97 -8.26 13.86
N GLY A 119 -9.09 -9.00 12.75
CA GLY A 119 -9.81 -10.26 12.69
C GLY A 119 -9.21 -11.35 13.61
N ALA A 120 -7.89 -11.54 13.56
CA ALA A 120 -7.20 -12.49 14.44
C ALA A 120 -7.32 -12.08 15.92
N THR A 121 -7.20 -10.77 16.21
CA THR A 121 -7.33 -10.26 17.60
C THR A 121 -8.74 -10.45 18.15
N VAL A 122 -9.76 -10.16 17.33
CA VAL A 122 -11.17 -10.36 17.71
C VAL A 122 -11.48 -11.85 17.89
N ALA A 123 -10.95 -12.74 17.04
CA ALA A 123 -11.09 -14.18 17.19
C ALA A 123 -10.50 -14.67 18.52
N LYS A 124 -9.32 -14.20 18.88
CA LYS A 124 -8.67 -14.51 20.16
C LYS A 124 -9.47 -14.00 21.35
N ALA A 125 -9.97 -12.77 21.30
CA ALA A 125 -10.67 -12.15 22.42
C ALA A 125 -12.13 -12.60 22.56
N GLY A 126 -12.70 -13.20 21.53
CA GLY A 126 -14.14 -13.52 21.45
C GLY A 126 -15.06 -12.28 21.40
N SER A 127 -14.48 -11.09 21.25
CA SER A 127 -15.22 -9.82 21.24
C SER A 127 -14.45 -8.71 20.55
N GLY A 128 -15.11 -7.58 20.24
CA GLY A 128 -14.49 -6.38 19.67
C GLY A 128 -13.76 -5.48 20.68
N ALA A 129 -13.68 -5.88 21.97
CA ALA A 129 -13.07 -5.07 23.03
C ALA A 129 -11.61 -4.66 22.77
N PRO A 130 -10.76 -5.48 22.10
CA PRO A 130 -9.38 -5.12 21.81
C PRO A 130 -9.21 -4.04 20.74
N ILE A 131 -10.25 -3.67 20.01
CA ILE A 131 -10.13 -2.70 18.91
C ILE A 131 -9.91 -1.29 19.47
N VAL A 132 -8.83 -0.64 19.05
CA VAL A 132 -8.57 0.77 19.34
C VAL A 132 -9.31 1.62 18.33
N TRP A 133 -10.55 1.96 18.63
CA TRP A 133 -11.46 2.66 17.70
C TRP A 133 -10.93 4.01 17.23
N ALA A 134 -10.12 4.72 18.02
CA ALA A 134 -9.49 5.97 17.62
C ALA A 134 -8.52 5.81 16.45
N GLY A 135 -7.76 4.71 16.41
CA GLY A 135 -6.84 4.39 15.32
C GLY A 135 -7.51 3.64 14.17
N PHE A 136 -8.26 2.59 14.49
CA PHE A 136 -8.99 1.82 13.49
C PHE A 136 -10.01 2.68 12.72
N GLY A 137 -10.74 3.55 13.42
CA GLY A 137 -11.69 4.51 12.81
C GLY A 137 -11.01 5.49 11.85
N LYS A 138 -9.78 5.93 12.15
CA LYS A 138 -8.98 6.73 11.20
C LYS A 138 -8.71 5.95 9.92
N ILE A 139 -8.30 4.68 10.02
CA ILE A 139 -8.04 3.84 8.85
C ILE A 139 -9.31 3.68 8.01
N LEU A 140 -10.46 3.41 8.66
CA LEU A 140 -11.76 3.33 7.96
C LEU A 140 -12.11 4.65 7.25
N ALA A 141 -11.90 5.79 7.90
CA ALA A 141 -12.12 7.10 7.29
C ALA A 141 -11.23 7.32 6.06
N PHE A 142 -9.97 6.89 6.12
CA PHE A 142 -9.02 7.03 5.01
C PHE A 142 -9.29 6.08 3.82
N ILE A 143 -10.15 5.06 3.97
CA ILE A 143 -10.68 4.29 2.83
C ILE A 143 -11.42 5.24 1.86
N ILE A 144 -12.12 6.24 2.40
CA ILE A 144 -12.88 7.23 1.63
C ILE A 144 -12.03 8.46 1.34
N ILE A 145 -11.33 8.98 2.34
CA ILE A 145 -10.57 10.24 2.23
C ILE A 145 -9.42 10.11 1.22
N SER A 146 -8.64 9.03 1.25
CA SER A 146 -7.46 8.92 0.40
C SER A 146 -7.77 8.89 -1.11
N PRO A 147 -8.77 8.14 -1.61
CA PRO A 147 -9.13 8.22 -3.02
C PRO A 147 -9.76 9.57 -3.40
N LEU A 148 -10.52 10.22 -2.50
CA LEU A 148 -11.04 11.55 -2.76
C LEU A 148 -9.93 12.59 -2.86
N VAL A 149 -8.95 12.58 -1.97
CA VAL A 149 -7.79 13.49 -2.04
C VAL A 149 -7.03 13.25 -3.34
N GLY A 150 -6.77 11.98 -3.70
CA GLY A 150 -6.16 11.64 -4.99
C GLY A 150 -6.98 12.17 -6.18
N PHE A 151 -8.30 11.96 -6.17
CA PHE A 151 -9.23 12.42 -7.19
C PHE A 151 -9.17 13.94 -7.38
N PHE A 152 -9.29 14.69 -6.30
CA PHE A 152 -9.27 16.16 -6.39
C PHE A 152 -7.89 16.68 -6.80
N ILE A 153 -6.80 16.20 -6.22
CA ILE A 153 -5.46 16.67 -6.60
C ILE A 153 -5.13 16.31 -8.05
N GLY A 154 -5.38 15.05 -8.47
CA GLY A 154 -5.17 14.62 -9.85
C GLY A 154 -6.00 15.41 -10.85
N GLY A 155 -7.30 15.58 -10.56
CA GLY A 155 -8.21 16.38 -11.39
C GLY A 155 -7.82 17.85 -11.46
N MET A 156 -7.47 18.48 -10.34
CA MET A 156 -6.99 19.88 -10.31
C MET A 156 -5.71 20.06 -11.11
N LEU A 157 -4.76 19.15 -10.98
CA LEU A 157 -3.52 19.18 -11.77
C LEU A 157 -3.83 19.07 -13.27
N MET A 158 -4.78 18.20 -13.65
CA MET A 158 -5.17 18.06 -15.03
C MET A 158 -5.78 19.34 -15.59
N VAL A 159 -6.68 20.01 -14.85
CA VAL A 159 -7.28 21.31 -15.23
C VAL A 159 -6.21 22.40 -15.33
N LEU A 160 -5.32 22.47 -14.32
CA LEU A 160 -4.23 23.45 -14.31
C LEU A 160 -3.31 23.29 -15.53
N VAL A 161 -2.90 22.05 -15.82
CA VAL A 161 -2.05 21.74 -16.97
C VAL A 161 -2.75 22.07 -18.28
N ALA A 162 -4.04 21.73 -18.43
CA ALA A 162 -4.82 22.06 -19.60
C ALA A 162 -4.90 23.58 -19.82
N TRP A 163 -5.02 24.36 -18.75
CA TRP A 163 -5.06 25.82 -18.81
C TRP A 163 -3.70 26.43 -19.16
N VAL A 164 -2.62 25.98 -18.50
CA VAL A 164 -1.25 26.50 -18.73
C VAL A 164 -0.76 26.18 -20.12
N PHE A 165 -1.00 24.97 -20.61
CA PHE A 165 -0.53 24.48 -21.91
C PHE A 165 -1.56 24.61 -23.04
N ARG A 166 -2.62 25.40 -22.83
CA ARG A 166 -3.70 25.56 -23.83
C ARG A 166 -3.24 26.06 -25.23
N ASN A 167 -2.12 26.79 -25.28
CA ASN A 167 -1.51 27.31 -26.48
C ASN A 167 -0.39 26.42 -27.05
N SER A 168 -0.07 25.30 -26.39
CA SER A 168 0.98 24.37 -26.81
C SER A 168 0.40 23.31 -27.75
N THR A 169 1.19 22.91 -28.76
CA THR A 169 0.78 21.78 -29.60
C THR A 169 0.77 20.47 -28.82
N PRO A 170 -0.10 19.49 -29.13
CA PRO A 170 -0.11 18.17 -28.46
C PRO A 170 1.25 17.46 -28.51
N HIS A 171 2.04 17.67 -29.56
CA HIS A 171 3.38 17.09 -29.70
C HIS A 171 4.37 17.70 -28.70
N GLN A 172 4.38 19.02 -28.54
CA GLN A 172 5.24 19.71 -27.59
C GLN A 172 4.88 19.33 -26.15
N ALA A 173 3.59 19.39 -25.81
CA ALA A 173 3.09 18.97 -24.51
C ALA A 173 3.48 17.50 -24.21
N GLY A 174 3.25 16.58 -25.15
CA GLY A 174 3.60 15.17 -24.99
C GLY A 174 5.07 14.93 -24.69
N LYS A 175 5.99 15.69 -25.32
CA LYS A 175 7.43 15.57 -25.06
C LYS A 175 7.82 16.01 -23.64
N TRP A 176 7.30 17.16 -23.17
CA TRP A 176 7.55 17.68 -21.83
C TRP A 176 6.98 16.76 -20.74
N PHE A 177 5.73 16.32 -20.94
CA PHE A 177 5.04 15.48 -19.96
C PHE A 177 5.58 14.05 -19.90
N ARG A 178 6.24 13.53 -20.93
CA ARG A 178 6.89 12.24 -20.88
C ARG A 178 8.05 12.23 -19.84
N SER A 179 8.85 13.29 -19.81
CA SER A 179 9.91 13.45 -18.80
C SER A 179 9.34 13.77 -17.41
N GLY A 180 8.34 14.67 -17.35
CA GLY A 180 7.61 15.00 -16.11
C GLY A 180 6.92 13.79 -15.50
N GLN A 181 6.45 12.85 -16.31
CA GLN A 181 5.83 11.62 -15.85
C GLN A 181 6.83 10.69 -15.14
N LEU A 182 8.09 10.62 -15.58
CA LEU A 182 9.12 9.87 -14.89
C LEU A 182 9.40 10.45 -13.51
N PHE A 183 9.49 11.77 -13.41
CA PHE A 183 9.63 12.44 -12.12
C PHE A 183 8.43 12.16 -11.20
N ALA A 184 7.21 12.28 -11.72
CA ALA A 184 5.99 11.99 -10.96
C ALA A 184 5.92 10.53 -10.49
N ALA A 185 6.31 9.59 -11.35
CA ALA A 185 6.36 8.17 -11.03
C ALA A 185 7.46 7.84 -9.99
N ALA A 186 8.62 8.51 -10.06
CA ALA A 186 9.67 8.39 -9.05
C ALA A 186 9.18 8.87 -7.68
N ALA A 187 8.56 10.07 -7.64
CA ALA A 187 8.00 10.63 -6.42
C ALA A 187 6.87 9.73 -5.85
N TYR A 188 6.02 9.16 -6.72
CA TYR A 188 5.00 8.22 -6.29
C TYR A 188 5.61 6.94 -5.71
N SER A 189 6.62 6.36 -6.37
CA SER A 189 7.31 5.15 -5.90
C SER A 189 8.02 5.38 -4.57
N LEU A 190 8.65 6.54 -4.38
CA LEU A 190 9.19 6.94 -3.07
C LEU A 190 8.08 6.96 -2.00
N GLY A 191 6.95 7.62 -2.27
CA GLY A 191 5.81 7.64 -1.35
C GLY A 191 5.24 6.25 -1.07
N HIS A 192 5.17 5.38 -2.09
CA HIS A 192 4.70 4.01 -1.97
C HIS A 192 5.61 3.19 -1.06
N GLY A 193 6.91 3.10 -1.35
CA GLY A 193 7.88 2.39 -0.50
C GLY A 193 7.89 2.95 0.92
N GLY A 194 7.90 4.29 1.06
CA GLY A 194 7.92 4.98 2.35
C GLY A 194 6.67 4.77 3.20
N ASN A 195 5.51 4.53 2.62
CA ASN A 195 4.29 4.24 3.35
C ASN A 195 4.13 2.74 3.61
N ASP A 196 4.33 1.90 2.60
CA ASP A 196 3.95 0.50 2.66
C ASP A 196 4.99 -0.38 3.37
N ALA A 197 6.29 -0.22 3.13
CA ALA A 197 7.31 -0.96 3.88
C ALA A 197 7.24 -0.69 5.39
N GLN A 198 6.90 0.54 5.77
CA GLN A 198 6.77 0.89 7.19
C GLN A 198 5.62 0.14 7.90
N LYS A 199 4.60 -0.31 7.19
CA LYS A 199 3.52 -1.10 7.80
C LYS A 199 4.02 -2.47 8.22
N THR A 200 4.82 -3.12 7.38
CA THR A 200 5.48 -4.39 7.72
C THR A 200 6.51 -4.21 8.84
N ILE A 201 7.30 -3.13 8.79
CA ILE A 201 8.21 -2.76 9.88
C ILE A 201 7.44 -2.63 11.21
N GLY A 202 6.27 -1.99 11.20
CA GLY A 202 5.42 -1.86 12.38
C GLY A 202 4.92 -3.20 12.94
N ILE A 203 4.58 -4.16 12.07
CA ILE A 203 4.18 -5.53 12.48
C ILE A 203 5.38 -6.31 13.05
N ILE A 204 6.55 -6.25 12.40
CA ILE A 204 7.76 -6.91 12.92
C ILE A 204 8.16 -6.28 14.26
N TRP A 205 8.06 -4.96 14.39
CA TRP A 205 8.32 -4.29 15.65
C TRP A 205 7.35 -4.75 16.76
N LEU A 206 6.05 -4.83 16.47
CA LEU A 206 5.05 -5.36 17.40
C LEU A 206 5.35 -6.80 17.79
N LEU A 207 5.73 -7.64 16.82
CA LEU A 207 6.18 -9.02 17.07
C LEU A 207 7.41 -9.06 18.01
N MET A 208 8.40 -8.21 17.76
CA MET A 208 9.62 -8.15 18.59
C MET A 208 9.33 -7.63 20.01
N ILE A 209 8.37 -6.71 20.17
CA ILE A 209 7.90 -6.27 21.49
C ILE A 209 7.23 -7.43 22.24
N THR A 210 6.32 -8.16 21.57
CA THR A 210 5.62 -9.30 22.19
C THR A 210 6.56 -10.45 22.51
N ALA A 211 7.64 -10.62 21.75
CA ALA A 211 8.70 -11.59 22.02
C ALA A 211 9.66 -11.15 23.13
N GLY A 212 9.58 -9.92 23.63
CA GLY A 212 10.45 -9.39 24.68
C GLY A 212 11.84 -8.97 24.20
N VAL A 213 12.06 -8.82 22.87
CA VAL A 213 13.38 -8.48 22.28
C VAL A 213 13.48 -7.05 21.77
N ALA A 214 12.40 -6.27 21.82
CA ALA A 214 12.39 -4.86 21.44
C ALA A 214 11.70 -4.00 22.48
N THR A 215 12.12 -2.72 22.54
CA THR A 215 11.48 -1.72 23.40
C THR A 215 10.24 -1.11 22.72
N LYS A 216 9.45 -0.34 23.48
CA LYS A 216 8.29 0.41 22.96
C LYS A 216 8.67 1.66 22.18
N ASP A 217 9.96 1.89 21.92
CA ASP A 217 10.46 2.99 21.07
C ASP A 217 10.88 2.42 19.72
N VAL A 218 10.19 2.84 18.66
CA VAL A 218 10.48 2.39 17.29
C VAL A 218 11.86 2.81 16.80
N ALA A 219 12.44 3.89 17.37
CA ALA A 219 13.76 4.34 17.02
C ALA A 219 14.87 3.35 17.45
N THR A 220 14.59 2.44 18.37
CA THR A 220 15.53 1.40 18.81
C THR A 220 15.47 0.13 17.95
N LEU A 221 14.62 0.12 16.90
CA LEU A 221 14.50 -1.04 16.03
C LEU A 221 15.81 -1.29 15.26
N PRO A 222 16.30 -2.54 15.21
CA PRO A 222 17.51 -2.85 14.47
C PRO A 222 17.38 -2.50 12.98
N MET A 223 18.38 -1.81 12.43
CA MET A 223 18.35 -1.34 11.03
C MET A 223 18.20 -2.47 10.01
N TRP A 224 18.65 -3.70 10.33
CA TRP A 224 18.46 -4.84 9.43
C TRP A 224 16.97 -5.14 9.16
N VAL A 225 16.06 -4.90 10.12
CA VAL A 225 14.61 -5.03 9.92
C VAL A 225 14.16 -4.02 8.87
N VAL A 226 14.60 -2.78 9.01
CA VAL A 226 14.25 -1.70 8.09
C VAL A 226 14.76 -2.02 6.68
N TYR A 227 16.05 -2.36 6.54
CA TYR A 227 16.64 -2.73 5.24
C TYR A 227 15.94 -3.93 4.60
N SER A 228 15.63 -4.97 5.37
CA SER A 228 14.99 -6.18 4.82
C SER A 228 13.57 -5.92 4.32
N CYS A 229 12.78 -5.07 5.00
CA CYS A 229 11.45 -4.69 4.52
C CYS A 229 11.54 -3.87 3.23
N TYR A 230 12.36 -2.82 3.18
CA TYR A 230 12.53 -2.06 1.94
C TYR A 230 13.11 -2.90 0.78
N ALA A 231 13.97 -3.88 1.08
CA ALA A 231 14.44 -4.83 0.07
C ALA A 231 13.32 -5.77 -0.39
N ALA A 232 12.50 -6.29 0.52
CA ALA A 232 11.40 -7.19 0.20
C ALA A 232 10.35 -6.52 -0.71
N ILE A 233 9.90 -5.31 -0.36
CA ILE A 233 8.92 -4.58 -1.19
C ILE A 233 9.50 -4.20 -2.55
N ALA A 234 10.77 -3.79 -2.62
CA ALA A 234 11.44 -3.48 -3.89
C ALA A 234 11.57 -4.72 -4.78
N TRP A 235 11.94 -5.86 -4.20
CA TRP A 235 12.04 -7.12 -4.92
C TRP A 235 10.69 -7.60 -5.44
N GLY A 236 9.62 -7.48 -4.64
CA GLY A 236 8.26 -7.73 -5.08
C GLY A 236 7.86 -6.83 -6.25
N THR A 237 8.11 -5.54 -6.15
CA THR A 237 7.82 -4.55 -7.21
C THR A 237 8.57 -4.88 -8.52
N TYR A 238 9.82 -5.34 -8.43
CA TYR A 238 10.62 -5.74 -9.60
C TYR A 238 9.98 -6.88 -10.39
N LEU A 239 9.36 -7.84 -9.73
CA LEU A 239 8.63 -8.93 -10.40
C LEU A 239 7.30 -8.47 -11.00
N GLY A 240 6.67 -7.46 -10.41
CA GLY A 240 5.49 -6.75 -10.91
C GLY A 240 4.20 -7.56 -10.96
N GLY A 241 3.11 -6.97 -10.52
CA GLY A 241 1.75 -7.53 -10.56
C GLY A 241 1.03 -7.22 -11.88
N TRP A 242 1.45 -7.79 -13.00
CA TRP A 242 1.00 -7.43 -14.35
C TRP A 242 -0.52 -7.49 -14.58
N ARG A 243 -1.24 -8.37 -13.86
CA ARG A 243 -2.72 -8.46 -13.93
C ARG A 243 -3.36 -7.18 -13.42
N ILE A 244 -2.83 -6.63 -12.33
CA ILE A 244 -3.30 -5.39 -11.71
C ILE A 244 -2.87 -4.19 -12.53
N VAL A 245 -1.63 -4.18 -13.05
CA VAL A 245 -1.13 -3.14 -14.00
C VAL A 245 -2.09 -2.96 -15.16
N LYS A 246 -2.55 -4.06 -15.78
CA LYS A 246 -3.52 -4.03 -16.86
C LYS A 246 -4.85 -3.40 -16.42
N THR A 247 -5.34 -3.75 -15.23
CA THR A 247 -6.60 -3.19 -14.72
C THR A 247 -6.48 -1.68 -14.48
N MET A 248 -5.44 -1.25 -13.77
CA MET A 248 -5.21 0.15 -13.40
C MET A 248 -4.88 1.02 -14.62
N GLY A 249 -4.00 0.54 -15.49
CA GLY A 249 -3.49 1.32 -16.63
C GLY A 249 -4.45 1.41 -17.82
N THR A 250 -5.39 0.45 -17.98
CA THR A 250 -6.19 0.38 -19.22
C THR A 250 -7.70 0.25 -19.03
N LYS A 251 -8.15 -0.22 -17.83
CA LYS A 251 -9.58 -0.49 -17.62
C LYS A 251 -10.35 0.63 -16.93
N ILE A 252 -9.70 1.57 -16.24
CA ILE A 252 -10.36 2.68 -15.53
C ILE A 252 -10.64 3.83 -16.47
N THR A 253 -9.60 4.36 -17.11
CA THR A 253 -9.69 5.40 -18.16
C THR A 253 -8.51 5.26 -19.10
N ARG A 254 -8.58 5.93 -20.27
CA ARG A 254 -7.43 5.98 -21.20
C ARG A 254 -6.48 7.07 -20.76
N LEU A 255 -5.23 6.69 -20.47
CA LEU A 255 -4.18 7.62 -20.09
C LEU A 255 -3.30 7.97 -21.30
N ASN A 256 -2.89 9.24 -21.38
CA ASN A 256 -1.83 9.75 -22.23
C ASN A 256 -0.70 10.34 -21.36
N SER A 257 0.40 10.81 -21.94
CA SER A 257 1.55 11.32 -21.18
C SER A 257 1.18 12.46 -20.23
N VAL A 258 0.25 13.34 -20.62
CA VAL A 258 -0.20 14.46 -19.78
C VAL A 258 -1.03 13.94 -18.61
N SER A 259 -2.07 13.17 -18.91
CA SER A 259 -2.98 12.66 -17.89
C SER A 259 -2.30 11.64 -16.96
N GLY A 260 -1.40 10.79 -17.49
CA GLY A 260 -0.60 9.88 -16.68
C GLY A 260 0.36 10.62 -15.73
N SER A 261 0.97 11.72 -16.19
CA SER A 261 1.80 12.58 -15.35
C SER A 261 1.00 13.22 -14.21
N CYS A 262 -0.17 13.79 -14.53
CA CYS A 262 -1.06 14.40 -13.53
C CYS A 262 -1.57 13.37 -12.50
N ALA A 263 -1.92 12.17 -12.95
CA ALA A 263 -2.37 11.10 -12.05
C ALA A 263 -1.25 10.65 -11.10
N SER A 264 -0.04 10.38 -11.63
CA SER A 264 1.11 9.99 -10.80
C SER A 264 1.51 11.11 -9.84
N MET A 265 1.51 12.37 -10.28
CA MET A 265 1.86 13.51 -9.42
C MET A 265 0.80 13.74 -8.34
N GLY A 266 -0.49 13.64 -8.68
CA GLY A 266 -1.59 13.75 -7.72
C GLY A 266 -1.52 12.67 -6.64
N GLY A 267 -1.23 11.42 -7.07
CA GLY A 267 -0.95 10.32 -6.15
C GLY A 267 0.28 10.55 -5.28
N ALA A 268 1.39 11.03 -5.87
CA ALA A 268 2.64 11.30 -5.15
C ALA A 268 2.49 12.39 -4.07
N ILE A 269 1.80 13.48 -4.39
CA ILE A 269 1.53 14.57 -3.43
C ILE A 269 0.67 14.04 -2.28
N SER A 270 -0.42 13.33 -2.60
CA SER A 270 -1.34 12.77 -1.60
C SER A 270 -0.61 11.79 -0.67
N LEU A 271 0.22 10.92 -1.25
CA LEU A 271 0.95 9.89 -0.52
C LEU A 271 2.07 10.47 0.33
N GLY A 272 2.82 11.43 -0.24
CA GLY A 272 3.88 12.14 0.48
C GLY A 272 3.34 12.85 1.71
N LEU A 273 2.24 13.62 1.57
CA LEU A 273 1.59 14.31 2.69
C LEU A 273 1.16 13.32 3.79
N ALA A 274 0.53 12.20 3.42
CA ALA A 274 0.10 11.18 4.36
C ALA A 274 1.29 10.53 5.08
N THR A 275 2.36 10.19 4.35
CA THR A 275 3.55 9.54 4.91
C THR A 275 4.31 10.47 5.87
N PHE A 276 4.48 11.74 5.52
CA PHE A 276 5.09 12.72 6.43
C PHE A 276 4.24 12.96 7.69
N ALA A 277 2.91 12.90 7.56
CA ALA A 277 2.00 12.99 8.71
C ALA A 277 1.92 11.68 9.53
N GLY A 278 2.64 10.62 9.15
CA GLY A 278 2.62 9.31 9.81
C GLY A 278 1.27 8.58 9.68
N ILE A 279 0.50 8.89 8.64
CA ILE A 279 -0.82 8.31 8.41
C ILE A 279 -0.68 7.09 7.47
N PRO A 280 -1.03 5.88 7.92
CA PRO A 280 -1.07 4.71 7.06
C PRO A 280 -2.27 4.80 6.12
N VAL A 281 -2.01 5.08 4.84
CA VAL A 281 -3.04 5.17 3.80
C VAL A 281 -2.92 4.02 2.81
N SER A 282 -3.97 3.81 2.03
CA SER A 282 -3.93 2.89 0.88
C SER A 282 -3.34 3.60 -0.34
N THR A 283 -2.19 3.13 -0.76
CA THR A 283 -1.53 3.58 -1.99
C THR A 283 -2.39 3.29 -3.21
N THR A 284 -3.03 2.10 -3.27
CA THR A 284 -3.95 1.70 -4.35
C THR A 284 -5.16 2.63 -4.46
N HIS A 285 -5.79 2.98 -3.32
CA HIS A 285 -6.95 3.89 -3.33
C HIS A 285 -6.56 5.28 -3.80
N THR A 286 -5.43 5.77 -3.32
CA THR A 286 -4.92 7.11 -3.65
C THR A 286 -4.66 7.27 -5.15
N ILE A 287 -3.90 6.35 -5.75
CA ILE A 287 -3.60 6.44 -7.19
C ILE A 287 -4.82 6.15 -8.07
N THR A 288 -5.68 5.20 -7.65
CA THR A 288 -6.93 4.95 -8.37
C THR A 288 -7.81 6.20 -8.37
N GLY A 289 -7.94 6.87 -7.23
CA GLY A 289 -8.63 8.15 -7.13
C GLY A 289 -8.04 9.19 -8.08
N ALA A 290 -6.72 9.34 -8.12
CA ALA A 290 -6.04 10.27 -9.02
C ALA A 290 -6.29 9.93 -10.51
N ILE A 291 -6.25 8.65 -10.90
CA ILE A 291 -6.56 8.20 -12.27
C ILE A 291 -8.01 8.54 -12.63
N VAL A 292 -8.96 8.28 -11.74
CA VAL A 292 -10.38 8.62 -11.95
C VAL A 292 -10.57 10.14 -12.05
N GLY A 293 -9.93 10.92 -11.15
CA GLY A 293 -10.00 12.37 -11.12
C GLY A 293 -9.47 13.03 -12.39
N VAL A 294 -8.34 12.56 -12.89
CA VAL A 294 -7.78 13.00 -14.18
C VAL A 294 -8.70 12.65 -15.35
N GLY A 295 -9.24 11.42 -15.36
CA GLY A 295 -10.20 10.99 -16.38
C GLY A 295 -11.46 11.86 -16.38
N ALA A 296 -12.04 12.09 -15.20
CA ALA A 296 -13.25 12.92 -15.04
C ALA A 296 -13.01 14.39 -15.41
N ALA A 297 -11.82 14.93 -15.14
CA ALA A 297 -11.45 16.29 -15.54
C ALA A 297 -11.31 16.46 -17.06
N GLN A 298 -10.98 15.39 -17.78
CA GLN A 298 -10.94 15.40 -19.24
C GLN A 298 -12.36 15.23 -19.85
N ASP A 299 -13.04 14.18 -19.46
CA ASP A 299 -14.42 13.86 -19.81
C ASP A 299 -14.97 12.84 -18.80
N VAL A 300 -16.04 13.20 -18.09
CA VAL A 300 -16.69 12.32 -17.12
C VAL A 300 -17.12 10.98 -17.77
N LYS A 301 -17.47 10.99 -19.06
CA LYS A 301 -17.84 9.79 -19.81
C LYS A 301 -16.64 8.90 -20.19
N ALA A 302 -15.43 9.43 -20.17
CA ALA A 302 -14.21 8.66 -20.45
C ALA A 302 -13.85 7.71 -19.29
N VAL A 303 -14.39 7.95 -18.08
CA VAL A 303 -14.22 7.07 -16.94
C VAL A 303 -15.17 5.90 -17.03
N ARG A 304 -14.65 4.68 -16.90
CA ARG A 304 -15.45 3.45 -16.83
C ARG A 304 -15.99 3.25 -15.42
N TRP A 305 -17.06 3.92 -15.09
CA TRP A 305 -17.66 3.94 -13.76
C TRP A 305 -18.00 2.54 -13.21
N ALA A 306 -18.46 1.61 -14.06
CA ALA A 306 -18.73 0.24 -13.65
C ALA A 306 -17.48 -0.46 -13.09
N VAL A 307 -16.31 -0.23 -13.68
CA VAL A 307 -15.03 -0.74 -13.14
C VAL A 307 -14.71 -0.06 -11.82
N THR A 308 -14.85 1.26 -11.74
CA THR A 308 -14.60 2.03 -10.52
C THR A 308 -15.48 1.56 -9.36
N PHE A 309 -16.77 1.33 -9.59
CA PHE A 309 -17.68 0.80 -8.56
C PHE A 309 -17.31 -0.61 -8.10
N ASN A 310 -16.89 -1.49 -9.00
CA ASN A 310 -16.40 -2.81 -8.62
C ASN A 310 -15.14 -2.74 -7.73
N LEU A 311 -14.26 -1.75 -7.98
CA LEU A 311 -13.10 -1.51 -7.12
C LEU A 311 -13.53 -1.01 -5.73
N LEU A 312 -14.50 -0.10 -5.63
CA LEU A 312 -15.02 0.36 -4.35
C LEU A 312 -15.60 -0.79 -3.53
N ILE A 313 -16.35 -1.71 -4.17
CA ILE A 313 -16.87 -2.92 -3.50
C ILE A 313 -15.70 -3.78 -2.98
N ALA A 314 -14.68 -4.02 -3.80
CA ALA A 314 -13.51 -4.80 -3.40
C ALA A 314 -12.77 -4.15 -2.21
N TRP A 315 -12.70 -2.82 -2.17
CA TRP A 315 -12.07 -2.09 -1.06
C TRP A 315 -12.81 -2.25 0.26
N VAL A 316 -14.14 -2.17 0.23
CA VAL A 316 -14.98 -2.38 1.42
C VAL A 316 -14.87 -3.83 1.91
N LEU A 317 -14.82 -4.80 0.99
CA LEU A 317 -14.71 -6.21 1.33
C LEU A 317 -13.33 -6.63 1.83
N THR A 318 -12.28 -5.87 1.55
CA THR A 318 -10.89 -6.23 1.89
C THR A 318 -10.69 -6.46 3.39
N ILE A 319 -11.14 -5.53 4.24
CA ILE A 319 -10.97 -5.65 5.70
C ILE A 319 -11.73 -6.85 6.27
N PRO A 320 -13.04 -7.04 6.02
CA PRO A 320 -13.76 -8.17 6.57
C PRO A 320 -13.28 -9.52 6.01
N ALA A 321 -12.94 -9.60 4.72
CA ALA A 321 -12.47 -10.83 4.11
C ALA A 321 -11.10 -11.26 4.64
N ALA A 322 -10.14 -10.34 4.66
CA ALA A 322 -8.81 -10.60 5.23
C ALA A 322 -8.90 -10.93 6.73
N GLY A 323 -9.80 -10.26 7.46
CA GLY A 323 -10.05 -10.52 8.88
C GLY A 323 -10.63 -11.91 9.14
N LEU A 324 -11.58 -12.36 8.32
CA LEU A 324 -12.15 -13.71 8.43
C LEU A 324 -11.10 -14.78 8.14
N ILE A 325 -10.31 -14.61 7.08
CA ILE A 325 -9.23 -15.54 6.76
C ILE A 325 -8.19 -15.57 7.89
N ALA A 326 -7.85 -14.42 8.45
CA ALA A 326 -6.92 -14.31 9.57
C ALA A 326 -7.42 -15.01 10.83
N ALA A 327 -8.71 -14.91 11.13
CA ALA A 327 -9.34 -15.64 12.24
C ALA A 327 -9.21 -17.15 12.06
N ILE A 328 -9.43 -17.66 10.84
CA ILE A 328 -9.24 -19.07 10.51
C ILE A 328 -7.77 -19.50 10.75
N PHE A 329 -6.81 -18.73 10.24
CA PHE A 329 -5.40 -19.03 10.45
C PHE A 329 -4.94 -18.88 11.90
N TRP A 330 -5.57 -18.01 12.68
CA TRP A 330 -5.32 -17.95 14.13
C TRP A 330 -5.74 -19.25 14.83
N TYR A 331 -6.94 -19.78 14.53
CA TYR A 331 -7.38 -21.09 15.05
C TYR A 331 -6.47 -22.23 14.61
N VAL A 332 -6.03 -22.23 13.35
CA VAL A 332 -5.08 -23.22 12.83
C VAL A 332 -3.74 -23.11 13.57
N GLY A 333 -3.23 -21.91 13.82
CA GLY A 333 -2.00 -21.67 14.53
C GLY A 333 -1.99 -22.22 15.96
N LEU A 334 -3.14 -22.23 16.64
CA LEU A 334 -3.27 -22.82 17.99
C LEU A 334 -3.10 -24.34 18.01
N SER A 335 -3.15 -25.00 16.85
CA SER A 335 -3.01 -26.46 16.73
C SER A 335 -1.55 -26.91 16.64
N PHE A 336 -0.63 -25.97 16.53
CA PHE A 336 0.83 -26.16 16.46
C PHE A 336 1.55 -25.48 17.62
#